data_d0a5b340844147e33252474d52d4d9a1
#
_entry.id   d0a5b340844147e33252474d52d4d9a1
#
_cell.length_a   1.000
_cell.length_b   1.000
_cell.length_c   1.000
_cell.angle_alpha   90.00
_cell.angle_beta   90.00
_cell.angle_gamma   90.00
#
_symmetry.space_group_name_H-M   'P 1'
#
loop_
_entity.id
_entity.type
_entity.pdbx_description
1 polymer ?
#
loop_
_entity_poly.entity_id
_entity_poly.type
_entity_poly.pdbx_seq_one_letter_code
_entity_poly.pdbx_strand_id
1 'polypeptide(L)'
;VFDDLSVKLCDYALSRDLFPNDYCCLGDNENRPIKWLAVESIDDRRFSTASDVWSYGVFLWELMSLGDSPYDDIDPFDILTNLNNGIRLSQPPNCPDSLYKLMSMCWLISIDERPRISDLISSLTQFYAQLARFI
;
A
#
# COMPACT_ATOMS: atom_id res chain seq x y z
N VAL A 1 -1.29 17.52 -1.33
CA VAL A 1 -2.00 18.07 -0.16
C VAL A 1 -2.22 19.55 -0.44
N PHE A 2 -3.40 20.05 -0.21
CA PHE A 2 -3.77 21.45 -0.37
C PHE A 2 -3.72 22.18 0.97
N ASP A 3 -3.79 23.52 0.95
CA ASP A 3 -3.72 24.35 2.16
C ASP A 3 -4.86 24.07 3.17
N ASP A 4 -6.00 23.55 2.68
CA ASP A 4 -7.14 23.07 3.49
C ASP A 4 -6.97 21.64 4.01
N LEU A 5 -5.79 21.04 3.86
CA LEU A 5 -5.45 19.65 4.17
C LEU A 5 -6.23 18.62 3.34
N SER A 6 -6.89 19.02 2.25
CA SER A 6 -7.50 18.06 1.35
C SER A 6 -6.45 17.28 0.55
N VAL A 7 -6.74 16.01 0.26
CA VAL A 7 -5.88 15.11 -0.50
C VAL A 7 -6.63 14.64 -1.73
N LYS A 8 -5.95 14.61 -2.87
CA LYS A 8 -6.48 14.11 -4.13
C LYS A 8 -5.49 13.17 -4.79
N LEU A 9 -6.00 12.21 -5.54
CA LEU A 9 -5.18 11.40 -6.42
C LEU A 9 -4.66 12.26 -7.57
N CYS A 10 -3.42 12.03 -7.96
CA CYS A 10 -2.79 12.70 -9.11
C CYS A 10 -2.34 11.67 -10.16
N ASP A 11 -1.85 12.17 -11.29
CA ASP A 11 -1.33 11.33 -12.37
C ASP A 11 -0.10 10.55 -11.91
N TYR A 12 -0.05 9.24 -12.22
CA TYR A 12 1.07 8.38 -11.89
C TYR A 12 2.36 8.75 -12.67
N ALA A 13 2.24 9.37 -13.85
CA ALA A 13 3.39 9.85 -14.62
C ALA A 13 4.19 10.88 -13.82
N LEU A 14 3.51 11.76 -13.09
CA LEU A 14 4.15 12.72 -12.19
C LEU A 14 4.88 11.98 -11.05
N SER A 15 4.29 10.97 -10.46
CA SER A 15 4.91 10.17 -9.41
C SER A 15 6.20 9.50 -9.90
N ARG A 16 6.18 8.90 -11.09
CA ARG A 16 7.36 8.28 -11.70
C ARG A 16 8.49 9.30 -11.96
N ASP A 17 8.16 10.51 -12.39
CA ASP A 17 9.13 11.55 -12.65
C ASP A 17 9.75 12.13 -11.37
N LEU A 18 8.98 12.20 -10.30
CA LEU A 18 9.44 12.69 -8.99
C LEU A 18 10.21 11.61 -8.20
N PHE A 19 9.82 10.33 -8.34
CA PHE A 19 10.38 9.22 -7.59
C PHE A 19 10.83 8.07 -8.53
N PRO A 20 11.80 8.32 -9.43
CA PRO A 20 12.18 7.33 -10.45
C PRO A 20 12.75 6.03 -9.86
N ASN A 21 13.33 6.06 -8.67
CA ASN A 21 13.90 4.90 -7.98
C ASN A 21 12.85 3.93 -7.43
N ASP A 22 11.60 4.37 -7.29
CA ASP A 22 10.49 3.54 -6.84
C ASP A 22 9.92 2.67 -7.96
N TYR A 23 10.37 2.90 -9.19
CA TYR A 23 9.90 2.22 -10.39
C TYR A 23 10.98 1.33 -10.97
N CYS A 24 10.65 0.09 -11.27
CA CYS A 24 11.57 -0.85 -11.89
C CYS A 24 10.88 -1.71 -12.95
N CYS A 25 11.70 -2.24 -13.85
CA CYS A 25 11.31 -3.13 -14.94
C CYS A 25 11.73 -4.56 -14.59
N LEU A 26 10.80 -5.49 -14.56
CA LEU A 26 11.07 -6.92 -14.29
C LEU A 26 11.33 -7.73 -15.57
N GLY A 27 11.93 -7.10 -16.61
CA GLY A 27 12.30 -7.76 -17.84
C GLY A 27 11.26 -7.69 -18.97
N ASP A 28 10.20 -6.91 -18.79
CA ASP A 28 9.10 -6.74 -19.74
C ASP A 28 9.04 -5.36 -20.42
N ASN A 29 10.09 -4.56 -20.24
CA ASN A 29 10.21 -3.18 -20.74
C ASN A 29 9.16 -2.19 -20.17
N GLU A 30 8.52 -2.53 -19.06
CA GLU A 30 7.54 -1.69 -18.40
C GLU A 30 8.00 -1.31 -17.00
N ASN A 31 8.17 -0.02 -16.75
CA ASN A 31 8.54 0.53 -15.45
C ASN A 31 7.29 0.63 -14.55
N ARG A 32 7.32 -0.09 -13.43
CA ARG A 32 6.18 -0.17 -12.48
C ARG A 32 6.66 0.02 -11.05
N PRO A 33 5.81 0.55 -10.15
CA PRO A 33 6.11 0.66 -8.74
C PRO A 33 5.88 -0.69 -8.03
N ILE A 34 6.78 -1.66 -8.26
CA ILE A 34 6.62 -3.07 -7.87
C ILE A 34 6.32 -3.24 -6.38
N LYS A 35 6.96 -2.47 -5.52
CA LYS A 35 6.83 -2.54 -4.06
C LYS A 35 5.44 -2.15 -3.55
N TRP A 36 4.63 -1.48 -4.35
CA TRP A 36 3.24 -1.08 -4.04
C TRP A 36 2.19 -1.96 -4.69
N LEU A 37 2.59 -2.82 -5.63
CA LEU A 37 1.65 -3.64 -6.39
C LEU A 37 1.22 -4.89 -5.63
N ALA A 38 -0.04 -5.28 -5.85
CA ALA A 38 -0.56 -6.56 -5.38
C ALA A 38 0.09 -7.74 -6.12
N VAL A 39 0.10 -8.91 -5.47
CA VAL A 39 0.70 -10.14 -6.04
C VAL A 39 0.18 -10.43 -7.44
N GLU A 40 -1.13 -10.39 -7.63
CA GLU A 40 -1.77 -10.63 -8.93
C GLU A 40 -1.45 -9.56 -9.98
N SER A 41 -1.09 -8.35 -9.54
CA SER A 41 -0.68 -7.28 -10.46
C SER A 41 0.77 -7.43 -10.90
N ILE A 42 1.63 -7.98 -10.05
CA ILE A 42 3.02 -8.29 -10.40
C ILE A 42 3.07 -9.52 -11.32
N ASP A 43 2.35 -10.58 -10.95
CA ASP A 43 2.38 -11.90 -11.60
C ASP A 43 1.62 -11.90 -12.93
N ASP A 44 0.32 -11.59 -12.88
CA ASP A 44 -0.61 -11.73 -14.01
C ASP A 44 -1.00 -10.39 -14.66
N ARG A 45 -0.48 -9.25 -14.20
CA ARG A 45 -0.87 -7.90 -14.62
C ARG A 45 -2.37 -7.63 -14.46
N ARG A 46 -3.00 -8.25 -13.46
CA ARG A 46 -4.39 -8.02 -13.12
C ARG A 46 -4.52 -6.84 -12.18
N PHE A 47 -5.26 -5.83 -12.62
CA PHE A 47 -5.57 -4.63 -11.85
C PHE A 47 -7.07 -4.56 -11.58
N SER A 48 -7.43 -4.30 -10.34
CA SER A 48 -8.81 -4.26 -9.87
C SER A 48 -8.93 -3.35 -8.65
N THR A 49 -10.15 -3.10 -8.18
CA THR A 49 -10.39 -2.43 -6.90
C THR A 49 -9.68 -3.12 -5.74
N ALA A 50 -9.57 -4.45 -5.76
CA ALA A 50 -8.88 -5.19 -4.72
C ALA A 50 -7.34 -5.03 -4.79
N SER A 51 -6.76 -4.85 -5.98
CA SER A 51 -5.35 -4.48 -6.10
C SER A 51 -5.09 -3.04 -5.66
N ASP A 52 -6.04 -2.11 -5.86
CA ASP A 52 -5.97 -0.76 -5.30
C ASP A 52 -6.01 -0.78 -3.77
N VAL A 53 -6.81 -1.67 -3.18
CA VAL A 53 -6.86 -1.88 -1.72
C VAL A 53 -5.50 -2.35 -1.19
N TRP A 54 -4.81 -3.25 -1.89
CA TRP A 54 -3.45 -3.63 -1.53
C TRP A 54 -2.49 -2.43 -1.53
N SER A 55 -2.47 -1.68 -2.63
CA SER A 55 -1.62 -0.49 -2.76
C SER A 55 -1.94 0.56 -1.69
N TYR A 56 -3.21 0.72 -1.34
CA TYR A 56 -3.65 1.59 -0.26
C TYR A 56 -3.11 1.14 1.11
N GLY A 57 -3.06 -0.18 1.36
CA GLY A 57 -2.42 -0.73 2.56
C GLY A 57 -0.94 -0.36 2.65
N VAL A 58 -0.19 -0.40 1.53
CA VAL A 58 1.21 0.03 1.48
C VAL A 58 1.33 1.54 1.73
N PHE A 59 0.44 2.34 1.14
CA PHE A 59 0.38 3.79 1.38
C PHE A 59 0.13 4.13 2.86
N LEU A 60 -0.78 3.43 3.53
CA LEU A 60 -1.00 3.61 4.98
C LEU A 60 0.26 3.28 5.79
N TRP A 61 0.99 2.25 5.36
CA TRP A 61 2.25 1.89 6.00
C TRP A 61 3.31 2.99 5.84
N GLU A 62 3.45 3.57 4.64
CA GLU A 62 4.35 4.71 4.40
C GLU A 62 3.98 5.92 5.27
N LEU A 63 2.69 6.22 5.42
CA LEU A 63 2.24 7.30 6.31
C LEU A 63 2.67 7.05 7.76
N MET A 64 2.52 5.81 8.24
CA MET A 64 2.81 5.47 9.63
C MET A 64 4.30 5.29 9.90
N SER A 65 5.09 4.96 8.89
CA SER A 65 6.56 4.92 8.94
C SER A 65 7.21 6.28 8.68
N LEU A 66 6.41 7.32 8.40
CA LEU A 66 6.89 8.67 8.05
C LEU A 66 7.71 8.73 6.76
N GLY A 67 7.37 7.89 5.80
CA GLY A 67 7.96 7.89 4.47
C GLY A 67 9.10 6.90 4.26
N ASP A 68 9.20 5.86 5.08
CA ASP A 68 10.14 4.78 4.82
C ASP A 68 9.81 4.08 3.49
N SER A 69 10.85 3.59 2.80
CA SER A 69 10.68 2.81 1.59
C SER A 69 10.18 1.40 1.93
N PRO A 70 9.07 0.93 1.33
CA PRO A 70 8.59 -0.41 1.60
C PRO A 70 9.58 -1.45 1.05
N TYR A 71 9.76 -2.56 1.79
CA TYR A 71 10.63 -3.68 1.42
C TYR A 71 12.04 -3.23 0.99
N ASP A 72 12.65 -2.30 1.74
CA ASP A 72 13.93 -1.67 1.37
C ASP A 72 15.08 -2.69 1.24
N ASP A 73 15.04 -3.73 2.06
CA ASP A 73 16.03 -4.81 2.08
C ASP A 73 15.81 -5.91 1.01
N ILE A 74 14.74 -5.80 0.19
CA ILE A 74 14.37 -6.83 -0.78
C ILE A 74 14.58 -6.31 -2.20
N ASP A 75 15.33 -7.08 -3.01
CA ASP A 75 15.47 -6.79 -4.44
C ASP A 75 14.09 -6.82 -5.13
N PRO A 76 13.76 -5.83 -5.99
CA PRO A 76 12.48 -5.82 -6.71
C PRO A 76 12.16 -7.11 -7.46
N PHE A 77 13.17 -7.83 -7.97
CA PHE A 77 12.97 -9.13 -8.63
C PHE A 77 12.52 -10.24 -7.68
N ASP A 78 12.82 -10.11 -6.39
CA ASP A 78 12.48 -11.10 -5.36
C ASP A 78 11.16 -10.77 -4.64
N ILE A 79 10.58 -9.60 -4.84
CA ILE A 79 9.37 -9.14 -4.15
C ILE A 79 8.23 -10.15 -4.31
N LEU A 80 7.92 -10.59 -5.53
CA LEU A 80 6.83 -11.53 -5.78
C LEU A 80 7.03 -12.84 -5.00
N THR A 81 8.22 -13.40 -5.05
CA THR A 81 8.56 -14.64 -4.32
C THR A 81 8.41 -14.47 -2.82
N ASN A 82 8.88 -13.34 -2.27
CA ASN A 82 8.76 -13.05 -0.84
C ASN A 82 7.30 -12.87 -0.41
N LEU A 83 6.49 -12.17 -1.20
CA LEU A 83 5.06 -11.98 -0.92
C LEU A 83 4.30 -13.31 -0.93
N ASN A 84 4.60 -14.21 -1.89
CA ASN A 84 4.02 -15.55 -1.95
C ASN A 84 4.44 -16.43 -0.78
N ASN A 85 5.64 -16.22 -0.24
CA ASN A 85 6.12 -16.88 0.98
C ASN A 85 5.57 -16.27 2.28
N GLY A 86 4.67 -15.29 2.17
CA GLY A 86 3.99 -14.68 3.32
C GLY A 86 4.74 -13.50 3.95
N ILE A 87 5.84 -13.04 3.35
CA ILE A 87 6.53 -11.84 3.83
C ILE A 87 5.61 -10.62 3.64
N ARG A 88 5.53 -9.79 4.67
CA ARG A 88 4.75 -8.53 4.68
C ARG A 88 5.56 -7.44 5.39
N LEU A 89 5.18 -6.21 5.17
CA LEU A 89 5.71 -5.06 5.90
C LEU A 89 5.42 -5.21 7.39
N SER A 90 6.42 -4.98 8.22
CA SER A 90 6.27 -5.02 9.68
C SER A 90 5.51 -3.80 10.20
N GLN A 91 4.91 -3.93 11.38
CA GLN A 91 4.20 -2.81 12.01
C GLN A 91 5.18 -1.67 12.32
N PRO A 92 4.92 -0.44 11.84
CA PRO A 92 5.73 0.72 12.21
C PRO A 92 5.64 1.00 13.72
N PRO A 93 6.71 1.51 14.37
CA PRO A 93 6.77 1.65 15.83
C PRO A 93 5.62 2.45 16.46
N ASN A 94 5.13 3.46 15.76
CA ASN A 94 4.05 4.33 16.24
C ASN A 94 2.68 4.02 15.61
N CYS A 95 2.57 2.90 14.91
CA CYS A 95 1.32 2.49 14.27
C CYS A 95 0.42 1.75 15.28
N PRO A 96 -0.82 2.23 15.52
CA PRO A 96 -1.77 1.52 16.37
C PRO A 96 -2.12 0.13 15.81
N ASP A 97 -2.31 -0.86 16.71
CA ASP A 97 -2.61 -2.24 16.33
C ASP A 97 -3.85 -2.37 15.43
N SER A 98 -4.88 -1.56 15.69
CA SER A 98 -6.11 -1.56 14.89
C SER A 98 -5.87 -1.10 13.46
N LEU A 99 -4.96 -0.12 13.25
CA LEU A 99 -4.61 0.37 11.94
C LEU A 99 -3.69 -0.63 11.21
N TYR A 100 -2.72 -1.21 11.92
CA TYR A 100 -1.85 -2.24 11.34
C TYR A 100 -2.64 -3.51 10.95
N LYS A 101 -3.63 -3.90 11.75
CA LYS A 101 -4.55 -4.98 11.38
C LYS A 101 -5.29 -4.67 10.09
N LEU A 102 -5.75 -3.44 9.89
CA LEU A 102 -6.40 -3.02 8.65
C LEU A 102 -5.44 -3.14 7.45
N MET A 103 -4.19 -2.68 7.59
CA MET A 103 -3.16 -2.86 6.56
C MET A 103 -2.93 -4.33 6.22
N SER A 104 -2.81 -5.19 7.24
CA SER A 104 -2.59 -6.63 7.07
C SER A 104 -3.73 -7.30 6.31
N MET A 105 -4.98 -6.86 6.51
CA MET A 105 -6.14 -7.34 5.75
C MET A 105 -6.08 -6.90 4.27
N CYS A 106 -5.54 -5.72 3.98
CA CYS A 106 -5.32 -5.27 2.61
C CYS A 106 -4.34 -6.16 1.84
N TRP A 107 -3.43 -6.83 2.55
CA TRP A 107 -2.36 -7.65 1.96
C TRP A 107 -2.65 -9.16 1.97
N LEU A 108 -3.90 -9.56 2.05
CA LEU A 108 -4.28 -10.96 1.90
C LEU A 108 -4.04 -11.43 0.46
N ILE A 109 -3.54 -12.65 0.30
CA ILE A 109 -3.31 -13.24 -1.03
C ILE A 109 -4.64 -13.43 -1.76
N SER A 110 -5.65 -13.93 -1.05
CA SER A 110 -6.99 -14.08 -1.60
C SER A 110 -7.62 -12.71 -1.84
N ILE A 111 -7.90 -12.41 -3.10
CA ILE A 111 -8.50 -11.16 -3.55
C ILE A 111 -9.87 -10.93 -2.89
N ASP A 112 -10.66 -12.00 -2.76
CA ASP A 112 -12.02 -11.94 -2.20
C ASP A 112 -12.06 -11.74 -0.68
N GLU A 113 -10.94 -12.00 0.01
CA GLU A 113 -10.83 -11.82 1.47
C GLU A 113 -10.35 -10.43 1.86
N ARG A 114 -9.85 -9.64 0.90
CA ARG A 114 -9.47 -8.25 1.16
C ARG A 114 -10.70 -7.40 1.45
N PRO A 115 -10.58 -6.38 2.31
CA PRO A 115 -11.67 -5.45 2.58
C PRO A 115 -12.07 -4.71 1.30
N ARG A 116 -13.35 -4.38 1.18
CA ARG A 116 -13.84 -3.46 0.15
C ARG A 116 -13.45 -2.03 0.51
N ILE A 117 -13.44 -1.13 -0.47
CA ILE A 117 -13.18 0.31 -0.21
C ILE A 117 -14.18 0.88 0.80
N SER A 118 -15.46 0.47 0.75
CA SER A 118 -16.47 0.85 1.73
C SER A 118 -16.12 0.42 3.16
N ASP A 119 -15.51 -0.75 3.31
CA ASP A 119 -15.10 -1.28 4.61
C ASP A 119 -13.88 -0.51 5.15
N LEU A 120 -12.96 -0.13 4.27
CA LEU A 120 -11.83 0.75 4.60
C LEU A 120 -12.31 2.11 5.08
N ILE A 121 -13.24 2.74 4.35
CA ILE A 121 -13.82 4.03 4.73
C ILE A 121 -14.47 3.93 6.12
N SER A 122 -15.26 2.89 6.36
CA SER A 122 -15.94 2.67 7.65
C SER A 122 -14.94 2.49 8.78
N SER A 123 -13.90 1.67 8.57
CA SER A 123 -12.86 1.39 9.57
C SER A 123 -12.04 2.63 9.90
N LEU A 124 -11.65 3.40 8.88
CA LEU A 124 -10.88 4.64 9.08
C LEU A 124 -11.72 5.74 9.72
N THR A 125 -13.00 5.84 9.38
CA THR A 125 -13.93 6.78 10.03
C THR A 125 -14.08 6.45 11.52
N GLN A 126 -14.21 5.17 11.86
CA GLN A 126 -14.25 4.72 13.25
C GLN A 126 -12.94 5.00 13.99
N PHE A 127 -11.81 4.75 13.35
CA PHE A 127 -10.48 5.05 13.88
C PHE A 127 -10.34 6.54 14.18
N TYR A 128 -10.69 7.40 13.21
CA TYR A 128 -10.67 8.85 13.39
C TYR A 128 -11.57 9.31 14.56
N ALA A 129 -12.78 8.78 14.67
CA ALA A 129 -13.69 9.10 15.76
C ALA A 129 -13.14 8.69 17.13
N GLN A 130 -12.34 7.63 17.22
CA GLN A 130 -11.65 7.23 18.44
C GLN A 130 -10.54 8.22 18.80
N LEU A 131 -9.72 8.64 17.83
CA LEU A 131 -8.67 9.63 18.05
C LEU A 131 -9.24 10.98 18.50
N ALA A 132 -10.34 11.43 17.91
CA ALA A 132 -10.99 12.70 18.25
C ALA A 132 -11.50 12.76 19.72
N ARG A 133 -11.58 11.63 20.43
CA ARG A 133 -11.95 11.60 21.87
C ARG A 133 -10.77 11.93 22.80
N PHE A 134 -9.54 11.95 22.26
CA PHE A 134 -8.32 12.21 23.03
C PHE A 134 -7.69 13.58 22.73
N ILE A 135 -8.31 14.33 21.81
CA ILE A 135 -7.96 15.71 21.46
C ILE A 135 -9.04 16.65 22.01
#